data_5006b53327072193c8b15d0d63c1ea16
#
_entry.id   5006b53327072193c8b15d0d63c1ea16
#
_cell.length_a   1.000
_cell.length_b   1.000
_cell.length_c   1.000
_cell.angle_alpha   90.00
_cell.angle_beta   90.00
_cell.angle_gamma   90.00
#
_symmetry.space_group_name_H-M   'P 1'
#
loop_
_entity.id
_entity.type
_entity.pdbx_description
1 polymer ?
#
loop_
_entity_poly.entity_id
_entity_poly.type
_entity_poly.pdbx_seq_one_letter_code
_entity_poly.pdbx_strand_id
1 'polypeptide(L)'
;MEYELQAAEGNLDVTRNYYHYEDEMMRKKTEEHFTADSWSYTEDGYLMFSGTGVLDEMYVMTLSDVKEYAALRVEPLDEACREWNEKALLPVGYECNNLFLTDWDETDFGELDFYDLFDVFYPQIYHRKIPWQSEKNAGNSTVYGIPSKEFESVIQKFLNVKTDILRKKTIYREKDDTYEYYPRGFYESEYPEHPYPEVTAFQENDDGTVTLTVHAVFPYLGSSRALVHEVTVRPMENAAAAVRYVSNKIISSLDDPDDNWYVPRLSREERSLLYEENTD
;
A
#
# COMPACT_ATOMS: atom_id res chain seq x y z
N MET A 1 -8.28 -2.05 -13.74
CA MET A 1 -9.65 -2.54 -14.10
C MET A 1 -10.61 -1.80 -13.19
N GLU A 2 -11.75 -1.37 -13.68
CA GLU A 2 -12.75 -0.62 -12.92
C GLU A 2 -14.13 -1.18 -13.23
N TYR A 3 -15.00 -1.24 -12.22
CA TYR A 3 -16.38 -1.69 -12.36
C TYR A 3 -17.33 -0.55 -12.00
N GLU A 4 -18.31 -0.33 -12.86
CA GLU A 4 -19.46 0.52 -12.57
C GLU A 4 -20.69 -0.39 -12.44
N LEU A 5 -21.44 -0.24 -11.35
CA LEU A 5 -22.56 -1.10 -11.01
C LEU A 5 -23.84 -0.27 -10.93
N GLN A 6 -24.88 -0.71 -11.59
CA GLN A 6 -26.20 -0.09 -11.54
C GLN A 6 -27.26 -1.13 -11.21
N ALA A 7 -27.85 -1.05 -10.03
CA ALA A 7 -28.98 -1.89 -9.65
C ALA A 7 -30.31 -1.21 -10.02
N ALA A 8 -31.16 -1.90 -10.77
CA ALA A 8 -32.47 -1.42 -11.14
C ALA A 8 -33.47 -2.58 -11.21
N GLU A 9 -34.61 -2.45 -10.55
CA GLU A 9 -35.76 -3.38 -10.61
C GLU A 9 -35.39 -4.87 -10.40
N GLY A 10 -34.41 -5.14 -9.54
CA GLY A 10 -33.98 -6.51 -9.23
C GLY A 10 -32.85 -7.03 -10.14
N ASN A 11 -32.43 -6.26 -11.11
CA ASN A 11 -31.28 -6.56 -11.96
C ASN A 11 -30.07 -5.77 -11.49
N LEU A 12 -28.89 -6.31 -11.75
CA LEU A 12 -27.61 -5.64 -11.57
C LEU A 12 -26.91 -5.55 -12.92
N ASP A 13 -26.86 -4.36 -13.47
CA ASP A 13 -26.10 -4.08 -14.68
C ASP A 13 -24.66 -3.72 -14.30
N VAL A 14 -23.71 -4.38 -14.94
CA VAL A 14 -22.29 -4.25 -14.68
C VAL A 14 -21.60 -3.70 -15.92
N THR A 15 -20.89 -2.60 -15.75
CA THR A 15 -19.95 -2.10 -16.75
C THR A 15 -18.53 -2.33 -16.24
N ARG A 16 -17.74 -3.02 -17.03
CA ARG A 16 -16.34 -3.30 -16.71
C ARG A 16 -15.43 -2.54 -17.65
N ASN A 17 -14.54 -1.74 -17.08
CA ASN A 17 -13.60 -0.91 -17.81
C ASN A 17 -12.20 -1.50 -17.71
N TYR A 18 -11.58 -1.80 -18.85
CA TYR A 18 -10.18 -2.18 -18.97
C TYR A 18 -9.38 -1.02 -19.51
N TYR A 19 -8.28 -0.70 -18.84
CA TYR A 19 -7.34 0.31 -19.26
C TYR A 19 -6.04 -0.36 -19.70
N HIS A 20 -5.68 -0.14 -20.96
CA HIS A 20 -4.42 -0.62 -21.51
C HIS A 20 -3.42 0.53 -21.50
N TYR A 21 -2.28 0.31 -20.85
CA TYR A 21 -1.20 1.29 -20.75
C TYR A 21 0.01 0.82 -21.55
N GLU A 22 0.62 1.75 -22.26
CA GLU A 22 1.88 1.57 -22.98
C GLU A 22 2.73 2.82 -22.71
N ASP A 23 3.96 2.64 -22.25
CA ASP A 23 4.84 3.74 -21.86
C ASP A 23 4.21 4.71 -20.83
N GLU A 24 3.56 4.17 -19.80
CA GLU A 24 2.85 4.94 -18.77
C GLU A 24 1.69 5.82 -19.29
N MET A 25 1.34 5.70 -20.55
CA MET A 25 0.20 6.39 -21.14
C MET A 25 -0.95 5.44 -21.44
N MET A 26 -2.16 5.83 -21.04
CA MET A 26 -3.35 5.06 -21.41
C MET A 26 -3.54 5.11 -22.92
N ARG A 27 -3.46 3.93 -23.57
CA ARG A 27 -3.60 3.78 -25.01
C ARG A 27 -5.00 3.38 -25.45
N LYS A 28 -5.68 2.60 -24.62
CA LYS A 28 -7.01 2.08 -24.97
C LYS A 28 -7.82 1.87 -23.69
N LYS A 29 -9.08 2.26 -23.71
CA LYS A 29 -10.13 1.82 -22.79
C LYS A 29 -10.99 0.82 -23.53
N THR A 30 -11.21 -0.36 -22.99
CA THR A 30 -12.21 -1.31 -23.45
C THR A 30 -13.32 -1.36 -22.41
N GLU A 31 -14.55 -1.28 -22.84
CA GLU A 31 -15.73 -1.26 -22.00
C GLU A 31 -16.60 -2.47 -22.33
N GLU A 32 -17.04 -3.19 -21.33
CA GLU A 32 -17.92 -4.34 -21.45
C GLU A 32 -19.13 -4.13 -20.56
N HIS A 33 -20.31 -4.47 -21.06
CA HIS A 33 -21.57 -4.37 -20.35
C HIS A 33 -22.22 -5.73 -20.27
N PHE A 34 -22.69 -6.10 -19.09
CA PHE A 34 -23.49 -7.30 -18.90
C PHE A 34 -24.43 -7.13 -17.70
N THR A 35 -25.51 -7.92 -17.70
CA THR A 35 -26.41 -8.01 -16.55
C THR A 35 -26.05 -9.24 -15.74
N ALA A 36 -25.93 -9.11 -14.43
CA ALA A 36 -25.59 -10.22 -13.56
C ALA A 36 -26.74 -11.24 -13.52
N ASP A 37 -26.40 -12.54 -13.66
CA ASP A 37 -27.37 -13.65 -13.60
C ASP A 37 -27.92 -13.84 -12.18
N SER A 38 -27.09 -13.54 -11.17
CA SER A 38 -27.50 -13.50 -9.77
C SER A 38 -26.65 -12.50 -9.00
N TRP A 39 -27.23 -11.90 -7.99
CA TRP A 39 -26.50 -11.04 -7.08
C TRP A 39 -27.14 -11.03 -5.69
N SER A 40 -26.34 -10.81 -4.68
CA SER A 40 -26.79 -10.72 -3.29
C SER A 40 -25.78 -9.94 -2.46
N TYR A 41 -26.25 -9.46 -1.30
CA TYR A 41 -25.39 -8.87 -0.29
C TYR A 41 -24.96 -9.95 0.70
N THR A 42 -23.70 -9.91 1.10
CA THR A 42 -23.22 -10.70 2.25
C THR A 42 -23.60 -10.03 3.57
N GLU A 43 -23.53 -10.78 4.68
CA GLU A 43 -23.74 -10.22 6.02
C GLU A 43 -22.78 -9.09 6.36
N ASP A 44 -21.60 -9.09 5.73
CA ASP A 44 -20.55 -8.08 5.90
C ASP A 44 -20.72 -6.85 5.00
N GLY A 45 -21.81 -6.78 4.22
CA GLY A 45 -22.11 -5.64 3.35
C GLY A 45 -21.41 -5.67 2.00
N TYR A 46 -20.98 -6.86 1.51
CA TYR A 46 -20.41 -7.02 0.18
C TYR A 46 -21.47 -7.40 -0.83
N LEU A 47 -21.30 -6.87 -2.04
CA LEU A 47 -22.06 -7.31 -3.20
C LEU A 47 -21.35 -8.52 -3.84
N MET A 48 -22.04 -9.65 -3.82
CA MET A 48 -21.67 -10.83 -4.59
C MET A 48 -22.52 -10.88 -5.83
N PHE A 49 -21.92 -11.03 -6.99
CA PHE A 49 -22.66 -11.20 -8.23
C PHE A 49 -22.02 -12.27 -9.12
N SER A 50 -22.83 -12.86 -9.97
CA SER A 50 -22.38 -13.80 -10.97
C SER A 50 -23.03 -13.50 -12.32
N GLY A 51 -22.35 -13.82 -13.40
CA GLY A 51 -22.83 -13.61 -14.75
C GLY A 51 -21.83 -14.14 -15.77
N THR A 52 -22.12 -13.93 -17.02
CA THR A 52 -21.24 -14.30 -18.13
C THR A 52 -20.76 -13.03 -18.81
N GLY A 53 -19.46 -12.82 -18.90
CA GLY A 53 -18.86 -11.70 -19.60
C GLY A 53 -17.93 -12.18 -20.71
N VAL A 54 -17.95 -11.49 -21.83
CA VAL A 54 -16.99 -11.70 -22.92
C VAL A 54 -15.90 -10.64 -22.75
N LEU A 55 -14.67 -11.09 -22.50
CA LEU A 55 -13.52 -10.21 -22.30
C LEU A 55 -12.88 -9.77 -23.61
N ASP A 56 -12.86 -10.68 -24.54
CA ASP A 56 -12.33 -10.56 -25.89
C ASP A 56 -12.94 -11.71 -26.70
N GLU A 57 -12.87 -11.66 -28.00
CA GLU A 57 -13.39 -12.75 -28.89
C GLU A 57 -12.81 -14.15 -28.54
N MET A 58 -11.75 -14.21 -27.75
CA MET A 58 -11.06 -15.44 -27.33
C MET A 58 -11.28 -15.85 -25.86
N TYR A 59 -11.90 -15.05 -25.03
CA TYR A 59 -12.07 -15.37 -23.61
C TYR A 59 -13.52 -15.21 -23.16
N VAL A 60 -14.17 -16.36 -22.96
CA VAL A 60 -15.44 -16.40 -22.23
C VAL A 60 -15.11 -16.70 -20.77
N MET A 61 -15.16 -15.68 -19.91
CA MET A 61 -15.15 -15.91 -18.47
C MET A 61 -16.58 -16.03 -17.97
N THR A 62 -16.87 -17.13 -17.29
CA THR A 62 -18.04 -17.19 -16.44
C THR A 62 -17.73 -16.48 -15.14
N LEU A 63 -18.57 -15.56 -14.70
CA LEU A 63 -18.40 -14.88 -13.42
C LEU A 63 -18.47 -15.84 -12.22
N SER A 64 -18.85 -17.11 -12.42
CA SER A 64 -18.64 -18.17 -11.45
C SER A 64 -17.15 -18.40 -11.15
N ASP A 65 -16.27 -18.19 -12.12
CA ASP A 65 -14.82 -18.28 -11.94
C ASP A 65 -14.27 -16.99 -11.29
N VAL A 66 -15.03 -15.90 -11.33
CA VAL A 66 -14.72 -14.62 -10.70
C VAL A 66 -15.41 -14.47 -9.32
N LYS A 67 -16.26 -15.43 -8.93
CA LYS A 67 -16.92 -15.42 -7.60
C LYS A 67 -15.96 -15.33 -6.44
N GLU A 68 -14.76 -15.87 -6.60
CA GLU A 68 -13.69 -15.76 -5.61
C GLU A 68 -13.07 -14.35 -5.54
N TYR A 69 -13.25 -13.54 -6.60
CA TYR A 69 -12.57 -12.25 -6.76
C TYR A 69 -13.49 -11.02 -6.68
N ALA A 70 -14.80 -11.22 -6.63
CA ALA A 70 -15.76 -10.13 -6.76
C ALA A 70 -16.57 -9.86 -5.49
N ALA A 71 -15.94 -9.88 -4.32
CA ALA A 71 -16.55 -9.30 -3.14
C ALA A 71 -16.34 -7.79 -3.21
N LEU A 72 -17.29 -7.07 -3.80
CA LEU A 72 -17.28 -5.62 -3.85
C LEU A 72 -17.98 -5.07 -2.60
N ARG A 73 -17.41 -4.05 -2.01
CA ARG A 73 -18.08 -3.33 -0.94
C ARG A 73 -19.24 -2.55 -1.52
N VAL A 74 -20.44 -2.77 -0.97
CA VAL A 74 -21.70 -2.26 -1.52
C VAL A 74 -22.02 -0.87 -1.04
N GLU A 75 -21.62 -0.55 0.17
CA GLU A 75 -21.86 0.78 0.71
C GLU A 75 -20.79 1.74 0.19
N PRO A 76 -21.18 2.85 -0.48
CA PRO A 76 -20.22 3.89 -0.77
C PRO A 76 -19.67 4.37 0.57
N LEU A 77 -18.34 4.40 0.70
CA LEU A 77 -17.69 4.98 1.86
C LEU A 77 -18.23 6.39 2.05
N ASP A 78 -18.50 6.76 3.30
CA ASP A 78 -18.79 8.13 3.67
C ASP A 78 -17.75 9.08 3.06
N GLU A 79 -18.16 10.25 2.61
CA GLU A 79 -17.28 11.25 1.97
C GLU A 79 -16.09 11.59 2.88
N ALA A 80 -16.34 11.73 4.19
CA ALA A 80 -15.28 11.98 5.16
C ALA A 80 -14.30 10.80 5.29
N CYS A 81 -14.76 9.56 5.20
CA CYS A 81 -13.89 8.39 5.15
C CYS A 81 -13.02 8.37 3.88
N ARG A 82 -13.57 8.79 2.73
CA ARG A 82 -12.79 8.90 1.48
C ARG A 82 -11.73 9.98 1.58
N GLU A 83 -12.07 11.15 2.14
CA GLU A 83 -11.10 12.22 2.34
C GLU A 83 -9.94 11.76 3.24
N TRP A 84 -10.22 11.03 4.31
CA TRP A 84 -9.19 10.45 5.16
C TRP A 84 -8.35 9.40 4.42
N ASN A 85 -8.98 8.57 3.61
CA ASN A 85 -8.29 7.56 2.83
C ASN A 85 -7.30 8.20 1.84
N GLU A 86 -7.75 9.18 1.06
CA GLU A 86 -6.92 9.92 0.12
C GLU A 86 -5.79 10.70 0.80
N LYS A 87 -6.05 11.25 1.97
CA LYS A 87 -5.13 12.10 2.70
C LYS A 87 -4.08 11.33 3.49
N ALA A 88 -4.45 10.19 4.06
CA ALA A 88 -3.62 9.49 5.03
C ALA A 88 -3.17 8.09 4.58
N LEU A 89 -3.96 7.34 3.82
CA LEU A 89 -3.68 5.93 3.55
C LEU A 89 -3.15 5.69 2.14
N LEU A 90 -3.82 6.19 1.11
CA LEU A 90 -3.44 5.97 -0.29
C LEU A 90 -2.02 6.46 -0.65
N PRO A 91 -1.50 7.58 -0.08
CA PRO A 91 -0.15 8.02 -0.41
C PRO A 91 0.95 7.07 0.07
N VAL A 92 0.65 6.18 1.00
CA VAL A 92 1.59 5.20 1.58
C VAL A 92 1.27 3.79 1.10
N GLY A 93 0.02 3.34 1.25
CA GLY A 93 -0.41 1.99 0.90
C GLY A 93 0.34 0.90 1.65
N TYR A 94 0.36 -0.30 1.05
CA TYR A 94 1.02 -1.47 1.61
C TYR A 94 2.23 -1.92 0.77
N GLU A 95 2.48 -1.27 -0.36
CA GLU A 95 3.54 -1.64 -1.28
C GLU A 95 4.92 -1.26 -0.74
N CYS A 96 5.82 -2.21 -0.67
CA CYS A 96 7.23 -2.03 -0.29
C CYS A 96 7.46 -1.29 1.04
N ASN A 97 6.50 -1.30 1.95
CA ASN A 97 6.67 -0.75 3.30
C ASN A 97 5.78 -1.47 4.32
N ASN A 98 6.15 -1.37 5.60
CA ASN A 98 5.43 -2.03 6.67
C ASN A 98 4.74 -1.06 7.67
N LEU A 99 4.51 0.19 7.28
CA LEU A 99 3.91 1.20 8.16
C LEU A 99 2.57 0.73 8.76
N PHE A 100 1.77 0.05 7.95
CA PHE A 100 0.44 -0.43 8.32
C PHE A 100 0.36 -1.94 8.58
N LEU A 101 1.49 -2.65 8.47
CA LEU A 101 1.56 -4.12 8.56
C LEU A 101 2.11 -4.62 9.90
N THR A 102 2.44 -3.73 10.82
CA THR A 102 2.95 -4.06 12.16
C THR A 102 2.40 -3.12 13.21
N ASP A 103 2.34 -3.60 14.46
CA ASP A 103 1.98 -2.76 15.60
C ASP A 103 3.14 -1.84 15.98
N TRP A 104 2.83 -0.56 16.15
CA TRP A 104 3.78 0.44 16.63
C TRP A 104 3.07 1.69 17.15
N ASP A 105 3.76 2.47 17.99
CA ASP A 105 3.34 3.80 18.45
C ASP A 105 4.54 4.74 18.62
N GLU A 106 4.31 6.01 19.00
CA GLU A 106 5.37 7.01 19.22
C GLU A 106 6.32 6.68 20.38
N THR A 107 6.02 5.69 21.21
CA THR A 107 6.88 5.22 22.32
C THR A 107 7.71 4.01 21.94
N ASP A 108 7.17 3.17 21.02
CA ASP A 108 7.85 2.01 20.47
C ASP A 108 7.49 1.84 18.98
N PHE A 109 8.46 2.10 18.12
CA PHE A 109 8.30 1.99 16.67
C PHE A 109 8.38 0.53 16.17
N GLY A 110 8.31 -0.47 17.05
CA GLY A 110 8.22 -1.89 16.70
C GLY A 110 9.22 -2.33 15.64
N GLU A 111 8.74 -3.03 14.64
CA GLU A 111 9.54 -3.56 13.53
C GLU A 111 9.52 -2.66 12.28
N LEU A 112 9.22 -1.36 12.42
CA LEU A 112 9.21 -0.43 11.28
C LEU A 112 10.57 -0.38 10.57
N ASP A 113 10.55 -0.57 9.25
CA ASP A 113 11.71 -0.36 8.40
C ASP A 113 11.76 1.11 7.95
N PHE A 114 12.65 1.90 8.55
CA PHE A 114 12.78 3.31 8.24
C PHE A 114 13.37 3.60 6.86
N TYR A 115 14.04 2.64 6.24
CA TYR A 115 14.51 2.80 4.87
C TYR A 115 13.36 2.67 3.86
N ASP A 116 12.43 1.75 4.11
CA ASP A 116 11.22 1.62 3.31
C ASP A 116 10.33 2.85 3.46
N LEU A 117 10.20 3.33 4.69
CA LEU A 117 9.47 4.57 4.95
C LEU A 117 10.14 5.78 4.29
N PHE A 118 11.47 5.83 4.25
CA PHE A 118 12.19 6.86 3.51
C PHE A 118 11.86 6.80 2.02
N ASP A 119 11.80 5.61 1.44
CA ASP A 119 11.48 5.41 0.03
C ASP A 119 10.07 5.89 -0.32
N VAL A 120 9.10 5.67 0.57
CA VAL A 120 7.72 6.12 0.40
C VAL A 120 7.57 7.63 0.64
N PHE A 121 8.23 8.18 1.65
CA PHE A 121 8.04 9.58 2.07
C PHE A 121 8.86 10.58 1.26
N TYR A 122 10.03 10.20 0.77
CA TYR A 122 10.90 11.11 0.01
C TYR A 122 10.21 11.68 -1.25
N PRO A 123 9.58 10.86 -2.12
CA PRO A 123 8.86 11.38 -3.28
C PRO A 123 7.69 12.30 -2.92
N GLN A 124 7.01 12.05 -1.81
CA GLN A 124 5.90 12.90 -1.37
C GLN A 124 6.33 14.31 -0.98
N ILE A 125 7.54 14.44 -0.40
CA ILE A 125 8.10 15.74 0.01
C ILE A 125 8.70 16.50 -1.15
N TYR A 126 9.48 15.80 -1.99
CA TYR A 126 10.31 16.45 -2.99
C TYR A 126 9.74 16.39 -4.41
N HIS A 127 8.62 15.66 -4.62
CA HIS A 127 7.97 15.44 -5.92
C HIS A 127 8.94 14.96 -7.00
N ARG A 128 9.89 14.12 -6.59
CA ARG A 128 10.90 13.51 -7.46
C ARG A 128 11.32 12.14 -6.94
N LYS A 129 11.84 11.31 -7.83
CA LYS A 129 12.41 10.00 -7.47
C LYS A 129 13.59 10.16 -6.51
N ILE A 130 13.83 9.13 -5.73
CA ILE A 130 14.96 9.05 -4.81
C ILE A 130 16.26 9.08 -5.65
N PRO A 131 17.20 9.97 -5.36
CA PRO A 131 18.43 10.10 -6.18
C PRO A 131 19.40 8.94 -6.01
N TRP A 132 19.24 8.13 -4.97
CA TRP A 132 20.08 6.95 -4.68
C TRP A 132 19.48 5.63 -5.18
N GLN A 133 18.60 5.66 -6.17
CA GLN A 133 18.15 4.45 -6.84
C GLN A 133 19.23 4.01 -7.83
N SER A 134 19.53 2.70 -7.87
CA SER A 134 20.45 2.19 -8.87
C SER A 134 19.87 2.40 -10.27
N GLU A 135 20.63 3.00 -11.17
CA GLU A 135 20.34 2.90 -12.60
C GLU A 135 20.34 1.40 -12.98
N LYS A 136 19.53 1.03 -13.97
CA LYS A 136 19.30 -0.37 -14.41
C LYS A 136 20.57 -1.23 -14.63
N ASN A 137 21.77 -0.61 -14.61
CA ASN A 137 23.06 -1.26 -14.85
C ASN A 137 24.08 -1.11 -13.69
N ALA A 138 23.74 -0.40 -12.61
CA ALA A 138 24.57 -0.41 -11.42
C ALA A 138 24.22 -1.69 -10.65
N GLY A 139 25.18 -2.55 -10.41
CA GLY A 139 24.94 -3.80 -9.65
C GLY A 139 24.22 -3.50 -8.35
N ASN A 140 23.28 -4.35 -8.00
CA ASN A 140 22.41 -4.22 -6.81
C ASN A 140 23.16 -4.20 -5.47
N SER A 141 24.49 -4.22 -5.49
CA SER A 141 25.39 -4.14 -4.33
C SER A 141 25.84 -2.72 -3.98
N THR A 142 25.40 -1.69 -4.71
CA THR A 142 25.84 -0.31 -4.45
C THR A 142 25.26 0.21 -3.15
N VAL A 143 26.15 0.61 -2.24
CA VAL A 143 25.83 1.23 -0.96
C VAL A 143 25.98 2.73 -1.08
N TYR A 144 24.96 3.45 -0.67
CA TYR A 144 24.96 4.92 -0.64
C TYR A 144 25.05 5.42 0.80
N GLY A 145 25.57 6.63 0.98
CA GLY A 145 25.50 7.37 2.22
C GLY A 145 24.48 8.49 2.09
N ILE A 146 23.32 8.36 2.72
CA ILE A 146 22.34 9.45 2.77
C ILE A 146 22.76 10.41 3.89
N PRO A 147 22.90 11.72 3.65
CA PRO A 147 23.18 12.69 4.70
C PRO A 147 22.17 12.60 5.84
N SER A 148 22.64 12.57 7.08
CA SER A 148 21.79 12.37 8.27
C SER A 148 20.63 13.37 8.32
N LYS A 149 20.92 14.63 8.08
CA LYS A 149 19.93 15.71 8.06
C LYS A 149 18.81 15.46 7.03
N GLU A 150 19.12 14.89 5.90
CA GLU A 150 18.13 14.60 4.84
C GLU A 150 17.24 13.41 5.23
N PHE A 151 17.86 12.29 5.64
CA PHE A 151 17.14 11.11 6.08
C PHE A 151 16.21 11.41 7.26
N GLU A 152 16.77 12.01 8.32
CA GLU A 152 16.02 12.38 9.52
C GLU A 152 14.88 13.36 9.21
N SER A 153 15.14 14.37 8.38
CA SER A 153 14.12 15.36 8.00
C SER A 153 12.96 14.75 7.24
N VAL A 154 13.21 13.76 6.38
CA VAL A 154 12.14 13.06 5.64
C VAL A 154 11.26 12.28 6.62
N ILE A 155 11.86 11.42 7.43
CA ILE A 155 11.11 10.57 8.36
C ILE A 155 10.36 11.41 9.40
N GLN A 156 11.00 12.41 9.98
CA GLN A 156 10.42 13.24 11.06
C GLN A 156 9.29 14.16 10.62
N LYS A 157 9.07 14.33 9.32
CA LYS A 157 7.87 15.01 8.83
C LYS A 157 6.61 14.17 9.02
N PHE A 158 6.72 12.86 8.89
CA PHE A 158 5.59 11.93 8.96
C PHE A 158 5.49 11.21 10.30
N LEU A 159 6.58 11.08 11.03
CA LEU A 159 6.66 10.38 12.32
C LEU A 159 7.31 11.27 13.38
N ASN A 160 6.82 11.20 14.62
CA ASN A 160 7.42 11.91 15.75
C ASN A 160 8.55 11.07 16.37
N VAL A 161 9.51 10.68 15.55
CA VAL A 161 10.63 9.84 15.97
C VAL A 161 11.87 10.66 16.28
N LYS A 162 12.54 10.34 17.38
CA LYS A 162 13.79 10.98 17.77
C LYS A 162 14.97 10.44 16.97
N THR A 163 15.96 11.29 16.71
CA THR A 163 17.20 10.94 16.01
C THR A 163 17.93 9.75 16.63
N ASP A 164 17.98 9.64 17.96
CA ASP A 164 18.64 8.51 18.63
C ASP A 164 17.93 7.17 18.38
N ILE A 165 16.62 7.18 18.19
CA ILE A 165 15.86 5.98 17.81
C ILE A 165 16.16 5.61 16.34
N LEU A 166 16.15 6.58 15.43
CA LEU A 166 16.53 6.34 14.03
C LEU A 166 17.93 5.72 13.93
N ARG A 167 18.91 6.28 14.63
CA ARG A 167 20.29 5.78 14.65
C ARG A 167 20.43 4.37 15.21
N LYS A 168 19.54 3.97 16.13
CA LYS A 168 19.53 2.60 16.72
C LYS A 168 18.87 1.57 15.79
N LYS A 169 17.88 1.99 15.03
CA LYS A 169 17.09 1.10 14.16
C LYS A 169 17.58 1.07 12.70
N THR A 170 18.65 1.80 12.39
CA THR A 170 19.26 1.90 11.06
C THR A 170 20.77 1.78 11.17
N ILE A 171 21.47 1.77 10.04
CA ILE A 171 22.93 1.75 10.00
C ILE A 171 23.44 3.19 9.85
N TYR A 172 23.69 3.84 10.98
CA TYR A 172 24.26 5.19 11.00
C TYR A 172 25.78 5.15 11.05
N ARG A 173 26.43 5.93 10.18
CA ARG A 173 27.90 6.09 10.11
C ARG A 173 28.30 7.44 10.70
N GLU A 174 28.78 7.42 11.93
CA GLU A 174 29.15 8.62 12.66
C GLU A 174 30.29 9.40 12.00
N LYS A 175 31.22 8.70 11.33
CA LYS A 175 32.41 9.30 10.70
C LYS A 175 32.05 10.32 9.62
N ASP A 176 31.04 10.05 8.84
CA ASP A 176 30.63 10.85 7.67
C ASP A 176 29.26 11.48 7.85
N ASP A 177 28.65 11.31 9.01
CA ASP A 177 27.30 11.78 9.35
C ASP A 177 26.26 11.36 8.30
N THR A 178 26.26 10.05 7.95
CA THR A 178 25.36 9.48 6.93
C THR A 178 24.68 8.23 7.44
N TYR A 179 23.52 7.91 6.84
CA TYR A 179 22.88 6.61 6.95
C TYR A 179 23.30 5.74 5.77
N GLU A 180 23.69 4.51 6.04
CA GLU A 180 24.04 3.53 5.01
C GLU A 180 22.75 3.04 4.34
N TYR A 181 22.63 3.25 3.03
CA TYR A 181 21.40 2.97 2.30
C TYR A 181 21.66 2.04 1.12
N TYR A 182 20.83 1.02 1.03
CA TYR A 182 20.79 0.09 -0.08
C TYR A 182 19.45 0.27 -0.80
N PRO A 183 19.43 0.64 -2.10
CA PRO A 183 18.20 0.62 -2.88
C PRO A 183 17.59 -0.79 -2.89
N ARG A 184 16.27 -0.90 -2.91
CA ARG A 184 15.63 -2.20 -3.12
C ARG A 184 16.07 -2.77 -4.46
N GLY A 185 16.52 -4.01 -4.46
CA GLY A 185 16.91 -4.76 -5.65
C GLY A 185 15.73 -5.49 -6.28
N PHE A 186 15.99 -6.23 -7.36
CA PHE A 186 14.98 -6.98 -8.09
C PHE A 186 14.20 -7.96 -7.18
N TYR A 187 14.91 -8.75 -6.37
CA TYR A 187 14.28 -9.75 -5.48
C TYR A 187 13.48 -9.15 -4.32
N GLU A 188 13.71 -7.89 -3.98
CA GLU A 188 12.96 -7.16 -2.96
C GLU A 188 11.82 -6.33 -3.55
N SER A 189 11.75 -6.27 -4.87
CA SER A 189 10.78 -5.53 -5.67
C SER A 189 9.96 -6.45 -6.55
N GLU A 190 10.12 -7.78 -6.42
CA GLU A 190 9.29 -8.77 -7.08
C GLU A 190 7.95 -8.79 -6.35
N TYR A 191 7.00 -8.11 -6.95
CA TYR A 191 5.73 -7.74 -6.35
C TYR A 191 4.82 -8.95 -6.18
N PRO A 192 4.54 -9.38 -4.95
CA PRO A 192 3.25 -9.98 -4.73
C PRO A 192 2.19 -8.90 -5.02
N GLU A 193 1.06 -9.31 -5.53
CA GLU A 193 -0.08 -8.42 -5.56
C GLU A 193 -0.38 -7.97 -4.13
N HIS A 194 -0.64 -6.70 -3.93
CA HIS A 194 -0.88 -6.12 -2.61
C HIS A 194 -2.30 -5.53 -2.52
N PRO A 195 -2.87 -5.48 -1.32
CA PRO A 195 -4.16 -4.85 -1.11
C PRO A 195 -4.06 -3.33 -1.24
N TYR A 196 -5.21 -2.68 -1.29
CA TYR A 196 -5.30 -1.24 -1.13
C TYR A 196 -6.09 -0.89 0.14
N PRO A 197 -5.79 0.24 0.81
CA PRO A 197 -6.47 0.62 2.03
C PRO A 197 -7.82 1.28 1.76
N GLU A 198 -8.80 0.99 2.62
CA GLU A 198 -10.07 1.70 2.70
C GLU A 198 -10.36 2.11 4.15
N VAL A 199 -10.50 3.40 4.39
CA VAL A 199 -11.00 3.90 5.67
C VAL A 199 -12.50 3.64 5.75
N THR A 200 -12.92 2.89 6.75
CA THR A 200 -14.32 2.46 6.92
C THR A 200 -15.04 3.20 8.05
N ALA A 201 -14.28 3.74 8.98
CA ALA A 201 -14.76 4.58 10.07
C ALA A 201 -13.60 5.46 10.58
N PHE A 202 -13.93 6.53 11.28
CA PHE A 202 -12.95 7.35 11.98
C PHE A 202 -13.52 7.89 13.28
N GLN A 203 -12.62 8.22 14.20
CA GLN A 203 -12.95 8.84 15.48
C GLN A 203 -11.98 9.98 15.76
N GLU A 204 -12.51 11.17 16.01
CA GLU A 204 -11.72 12.29 16.53
C GLU A 204 -11.46 12.09 18.02
N ASN A 205 -10.21 12.27 18.45
CA ASN A 205 -9.77 12.11 19.82
C ASN A 205 -9.63 13.47 20.52
N ASP A 206 -9.74 13.49 21.85
CA ASP A 206 -9.66 14.70 22.65
C ASP A 206 -8.30 15.44 22.55
N ASP A 207 -7.25 14.74 22.15
CA ASP A 207 -5.90 15.29 21.95
C ASP A 207 -5.65 15.87 20.54
N GLY A 208 -6.70 15.92 19.72
CA GLY A 208 -6.67 16.41 18.35
C GLY A 208 -6.08 15.42 17.33
N THR A 209 -5.86 14.18 17.72
CA THR A 209 -5.58 13.09 16.77
C THR A 209 -6.89 12.49 16.25
N VAL A 210 -6.78 11.71 15.18
CA VAL A 210 -7.91 10.96 14.59
C VAL A 210 -7.49 9.51 14.44
N THR A 211 -8.32 8.60 14.95
CA THR A 211 -8.16 7.16 14.76
C THR A 211 -9.00 6.72 13.59
N LEU A 212 -8.37 6.10 12.60
CA LEU A 212 -8.99 5.60 11.37
C LEU A 212 -9.09 4.09 11.46
N THR A 213 -10.28 3.53 11.29
CA THR A 213 -10.46 2.09 11.08
C THR A 213 -10.27 1.79 9.60
N VAL A 214 -9.32 0.94 9.27
CA VAL A 214 -8.88 0.67 7.91
C VAL A 214 -9.06 -0.80 7.58
N HIS A 215 -9.66 -1.08 6.43
CA HIS A 215 -9.68 -2.40 5.84
C HIS A 215 -8.68 -2.45 4.67
N ALA A 216 -7.83 -3.44 4.65
CA ALA A 216 -7.04 -3.78 3.47
C ALA A 216 -7.91 -4.62 2.53
N VAL A 217 -8.28 -4.03 1.40
CA VAL A 217 -9.06 -4.71 0.37
C VAL A 217 -8.09 -5.39 -0.59
N PHE A 218 -8.19 -6.70 -0.70
CA PHE A 218 -7.31 -7.51 -1.54
C PHE A 218 -8.09 -8.25 -2.62
N PRO A 219 -8.30 -7.63 -3.80
CA PRO A 219 -9.11 -8.21 -4.87
C PRO A 219 -8.61 -9.57 -5.36
N TYR A 220 -7.29 -9.79 -5.36
CA TYR A 220 -6.69 -11.05 -5.76
C TYR A 220 -7.19 -12.24 -4.92
N LEU A 221 -7.36 -12.05 -3.63
CA LEU A 221 -7.93 -13.06 -2.72
C LEU A 221 -9.45 -12.95 -2.57
N GLY A 222 -10.11 -12.04 -3.28
CA GLY A 222 -11.53 -11.77 -3.12
C GLY A 222 -11.90 -11.28 -1.71
N SER A 223 -10.94 -10.75 -0.97
CA SER A 223 -11.14 -10.28 0.41
C SER A 223 -11.15 -8.77 0.49
N SER A 224 -12.09 -8.25 1.21
CA SER A 224 -12.19 -6.83 1.54
C SER A 224 -11.73 -6.53 2.97
N ARG A 225 -11.32 -7.57 3.68
CA ARG A 225 -10.81 -7.55 5.05
C ARG A 225 -9.61 -8.47 5.18
N ALA A 226 -8.71 -8.41 4.20
CA ALA A 226 -7.48 -9.17 4.26
C ALA A 226 -6.64 -8.76 5.49
N LEU A 227 -6.73 -7.49 5.87
CA LEU A 227 -6.23 -6.94 7.12
C LEU A 227 -7.22 -5.91 7.62
N VAL A 228 -7.48 -5.87 8.93
CA VAL A 228 -8.17 -4.77 9.61
C VAL A 228 -7.21 -4.18 10.63
N HIS A 229 -7.00 -2.88 10.55
CA HIS A 229 -6.12 -2.18 11.48
C HIS A 229 -6.65 -0.79 11.83
N GLU A 230 -6.15 -0.23 12.91
CA GLU A 230 -6.41 1.14 13.35
C GLU A 230 -5.16 1.98 13.18
N VAL A 231 -5.27 3.06 12.42
CA VAL A 231 -4.20 4.05 12.24
C VAL A 231 -4.58 5.32 12.97
N THR A 232 -3.77 5.74 13.92
CA THR A 232 -3.95 7.06 14.55
C THR A 232 -3.05 8.07 13.85
N VAL A 233 -3.66 9.18 13.43
CA VAL A 233 -2.97 10.28 12.75
C VAL A 233 -3.22 11.61 13.44
N ARG A 234 -2.26 12.53 13.33
CA ARG A 234 -2.42 13.94 13.71
C ARG A 234 -2.52 14.78 12.44
N PRO A 235 -3.65 15.45 12.18
CA PRO A 235 -3.79 16.37 11.05
C PRO A 235 -2.73 17.47 11.10
N MET A 236 -2.17 17.82 9.95
CA MET A 236 -1.14 18.85 9.85
C MET A 236 -1.63 19.96 8.94
N GLU A 237 -1.79 21.16 9.50
CA GLU A 237 -2.13 22.34 8.72
C GLU A 237 -0.88 22.95 8.06
N ASN A 238 -1.00 23.32 6.80
CA ASN A 238 0.05 24.03 6.04
C ASN A 238 1.43 23.33 6.03
N ALA A 239 1.45 22.00 6.15
CA ALA A 239 2.67 21.21 6.12
C ALA A 239 2.85 20.48 4.77
N ALA A 240 4.08 20.05 4.49
CA ALA A 240 4.36 19.22 3.31
C ALA A 240 3.68 17.83 3.40
N ALA A 241 3.43 17.35 4.62
CA ALA A 241 2.63 16.15 4.89
C ALA A 241 1.25 16.58 5.38
N ALA A 242 0.20 15.96 4.85
CA ALA A 242 -1.16 16.25 5.28
C ALA A 242 -1.46 15.71 6.70
N VAL A 243 -0.77 14.65 7.09
CA VAL A 243 -0.88 14.01 8.41
C VAL A 243 0.50 13.63 8.95
N ARG A 244 0.57 13.46 10.27
CA ARG A 244 1.66 12.75 10.97
C ARG A 244 1.08 11.48 11.57
N TYR A 245 1.71 10.35 11.31
CA TYR A 245 1.29 9.07 11.87
C TYR A 245 1.75 8.97 13.33
N VAL A 246 0.86 8.50 14.19
CA VAL A 246 1.04 8.40 15.65
C VAL A 246 1.15 6.95 16.09
N SER A 247 0.32 6.07 15.50
CA SER A 247 0.35 4.63 15.78
C SER A 247 -0.34 3.83 14.68
N ASN A 248 -0.02 2.55 14.63
CA ASN A 248 -0.79 1.54 13.92
C ASN A 248 -1.00 0.33 14.82
N LYS A 249 -2.21 -0.23 14.81
CA LYS A 249 -2.57 -1.42 15.57
C LYS A 249 -3.34 -2.39 14.70
N ILE A 250 -2.83 -3.61 14.59
CA ILE A 250 -3.50 -4.70 13.89
C ILE A 250 -4.65 -5.21 14.75
N ILE A 251 -5.84 -5.29 14.16
CA ILE A 251 -7.05 -5.80 14.80
C ILE A 251 -7.32 -7.24 14.37
N SER A 252 -7.21 -7.52 13.07
CA SER A 252 -7.31 -8.87 12.51
C SER A 252 -6.59 -8.95 11.17
N SER A 253 -6.09 -10.13 10.85
CA SER A 253 -5.52 -10.45 9.54
C SER A 253 -6.07 -11.79 9.07
N LEU A 254 -6.00 -12.06 7.77
CA LEU A 254 -6.17 -13.42 7.26
C LEU A 254 -5.08 -14.30 7.88
N ASP A 255 -5.46 -15.52 8.30
CA ASP A 255 -4.58 -16.44 9.05
C ASP A 255 -3.47 -17.05 8.19
N ASP A 256 -3.31 -16.66 6.94
CA ASP A 256 -2.25 -17.17 6.07
C ASP A 256 -1.03 -16.23 6.12
N PRO A 257 0.04 -16.62 6.85
CA PRO A 257 1.25 -15.81 6.90
C PRO A 257 2.05 -15.83 5.59
N ASP A 258 1.68 -16.65 4.61
CA ASP A 258 2.31 -16.71 3.29
C ASP A 258 1.74 -15.67 2.32
N ASP A 259 0.66 -14.98 2.68
CA ASP A 259 0.18 -13.78 1.97
C ASP A 259 1.09 -12.59 2.29
N ASN A 260 2.33 -12.72 1.86
CA ASN A 260 3.37 -11.72 2.05
C ASN A 260 3.16 -10.52 1.12
N TRP A 261 2.32 -9.58 1.54
CA TRP A 261 2.15 -8.30 0.84
C TRP A 261 3.34 -7.38 0.99
N TYR A 262 4.26 -7.76 1.83
CA TYR A 262 5.46 -7.03 2.11
C TYR A 262 6.67 -7.96 2.11
N VAL A 263 7.61 -7.68 1.25
CA VAL A 263 8.92 -8.34 1.23
C VAL A 263 9.89 -7.47 2.03
N PRO A 264 10.39 -7.94 3.19
CA PRO A 264 11.38 -7.21 3.97
C PRO A 264 12.63 -6.88 3.12
N ARG A 265 13.31 -5.78 3.44
CA ARG A 265 14.62 -5.52 2.85
C ARG A 265 15.59 -6.61 3.21
N LEU A 266 16.37 -7.02 2.23
CA LEU A 266 17.46 -7.97 2.45
C LEU A 266 18.50 -7.35 3.39
N SER A 267 18.96 -8.13 4.33
CA SER A 267 20.15 -7.81 5.12
C SER A 267 21.40 -7.69 4.23
N ARG A 268 22.46 -7.13 4.76
CA ARG A 268 23.73 -7.02 4.04
C ARG A 268 24.28 -8.38 3.61
N GLU A 269 24.14 -9.38 4.47
CA GLU A 269 24.58 -10.75 4.24
C GLU A 269 23.78 -11.41 3.11
N GLU A 270 22.45 -11.28 3.13
CA GLU A 270 21.56 -11.81 2.10
C GLU A 270 21.81 -11.16 0.75
N ARG A 271 22.06 -9.84 0.72
CA ARG A 271 22.43 -9.12 -0.49
C ARG A 271 23.72 -9.63 -1.09
N SER A 272 24.73 -9.82 -0.25
CA SER A 272 26.03 -10.33 -0.69
C SER A 272 25.86 -11.69 -1.35
N LEU A 273 25.09 -12.58 -0.75
CA LEU A 273 24.81 -13.91 -1.30
C LEU A 273 24.05 -13.87 -2.62
N LEU A 274 23.03 -13.00 -2.74
CA LEU A 274 22.17 -12.98 -3.94
C LEU A 274 22.75 -12.21 -5.12
N TYR A 275 23.55 -11.16 -4.85
CA TYR A 275 24.01 -10.24 -5.88
C TYR A 275 25.51 -10.34 -6.20
N GLU A 276 26.33 -10.87 -5.29
CA GLU A 276 27.78 -11.04 -5.52
C GLU A 276 28.13 -12.40 -6.15
N GLU A 277 27.33 -13.46 -5.92
CA GLU A 277 27.54 -14.77 -6.55
C GLU A 277 27.23 -14.81 -8.07
N ASN A 278 26.60 -13.79 -8.63
CA ASN A 278 26.22 -13.75 -10.05
C ASN A 278 27.16 -12.88 -10.90
N THR A 279 28.39 -12.63 -10.46
CA THR A 279 29.40 -11.85 -11.21
C THR A 279 30.47 -12.70 -11.90
N ASP A 280 30.18 -13.98 -12.15
CA ASP A 280 31.04 -14.87 -12.97
C ASP A 280 30.61 -14.96 -14.45
#